data_7c5dd06acb612c4adbdb452a3ce9712e
#
_entry.id   7c5dd06acb612c4adbdb452a3ce9712e
#
_cell.length_a   1.000
_cell.length_b   1.000
_cell.length_c   1.000
_cell.angle_alpha   90.00
_cell.angle_beta   90.00
_cell.angle_gamma   90.00
#
_symmetry.space_group_name_H-M   'P 1'
#
loop_
_entity.id
_entity.type
_entity.pdbx_description
1 polymer ?
#
loop_
_entity_poly.entity_id
_entity_poly.type
_entity_poly.pdbx_seq_one_letter_code
_entity_poly.pdbx_strand_id
1 'polypeptide(L)'
;MILIPLRDGERKAKTRSGKRVASLLLLGAAALLGASLLFPMWHIKLGAPQYPEGLGMYIWPNGIKGQSPNDLDIINGLNHYIGMKKIVPEDIPELRFIPKLMLLFAGLSAAIALWPTFWLIGILLVGYAGAGGLGMWDFWRWEYDYGHHLDPHAAINIPGMTYQPPLIGTAKLLNFTSQSWPALGGWMMFGSGLLMFLALWIVWPRRVGADGRPPLRHGLGLLIAVLMGCSSGPVPLQYGTDSCHFCQMKLAQKSFGAERITAKGKVYKFDSIECLLESLRQEGREGDRIYVVDFSRPGTLGPAESAIYLRAKGLQ
;
A
#
# COMPACT_ATOMS: atom_id res chain seq x y z
N MET A 1 -28.14 -26.46 -26.31
CA MET A 1 -28.46 -25.08 -26.03
C MET A 1 -28.12 -24.23 -27.24
N ILE A 2 -29.13 -23.89 -28.05
CA ILE A 2 -28.96 -23.20 -29.36
C ILE A 2 -28.82 -21.72 -29.07
N LEU A 3 -27.60 -21.17 -29.26
CA LEU A 3 -27.34 -19.74 -29.16
C LEU A 3 -27.83 -19.06 -30.44
N ILE A 4 -28.99 -18.39 -30.36
CA ILE A 4 -29.51 -17.58 -31.46
C ILE A 4 -28.64 -16.31 -31.57
N PRO A 5 -28.01 -16.01 -32.74
CA PRO A 5 -27.21 -14.82 -32.91
C PRO A 5 -28.13 -13.58 -32.81
N LEU A 6 -27.74 -12.60 -31.98
CA LEU A 6 -28.46 -11.34 -31.85
C LEU A 6 -28.53 -10.61 -33.21
N ARG A 7 -29.74 -10.11 -33.57
CA ARG A 7 -29.94 -9.31 -34.78
C ARG A 7 -29.10 -8.03 -34.74
N ASP A 8 -28.68 -7.53 -35.89
CA ASP A 8 -27.79 -6.34 -35.96
C ASP A 8 -28.33 -5.11 -35.24
N GLY A 9 -29.65 -4.92 -35.20
CA GLY A 9 -30.28 -3.88 -34.43
C GLY A 9 -30.08 -4.00 -32.91
N GLU A 10 -30.13 -5.20 -32.37
CA GLU A 10 -29.91 -5.47 -30.93
C GLU A 10 -28.45 -5.30 -30.54
N ARG A 11 -27.50 -5.61 -31.44
CA ARG A 11 -26.05 -5.35 -31.23
C ARG A 11 -25.76 -3.85 -31.15
N LYS A 12 -26.34 -3.04 -32.07
CA LYS A 12 -26.20 -1.58 -32.07
C LYS A 12 -26.81 -0.94 -30.85
N ALA A 13 -27.99 -1.40 -30.38
CA ALA A 13 -28.63 -0.93 -29.18
C ALA A 13 -27.81 -1.22 -27.91
N LYS A 14 -27.24 -2.42 -27.80
CA LYS A 14 -26.40 -2.85 -26.66
C LYS A 14 -25.08 -2.07 -26.59
N THR A 15 -24.44 -1.79 -27.74
CA THR A 15 -23.22 -0.95 -27.79
C THR A 15 -23.54 0.52 -27.45
N ARG A 16 -24.67 1.05 -27.85
CA ARG A 16 -25.10 2.42 -27.52
C ARG A 16 -25.42 2.56 -26.03
N SER A 17 -26.07 1.56 -25.43
CA SER A 17 -26.33 1.51 -23.99
C SER A 17 -25.04 1.45 -23.20
N GLY A 18 -24.07 0.60 -23.58
CA GLY A 18 -22.77 0.50 -22.93
C GLY A 18 -22.00 1.82 -22.94
N LYS A 19 -22.00 2.54 -24.06
CA LYS A 19 -21.36 3.86 -24.15
C LYS A 19 -22.00 4.89 -23.23
N ARG A 20 -23.33 4.91 -23.11
CA ARG A 20 -24.04 5.80 -22.17
C ARG A 20 -23.65 5.53 -20.71
N VAL A 21 -23.58 4.26 -20.32
CA VAL A 21 -23.14 3.88 -18.97
C VAL A 21 -21.69 4.31 -18.73
N ALA A 22 -20.80 4.09 -19.70
CA ALA A 22 -19.41 4.55 -19.60
C ALA A 22 -19.31 6.08 -19.47
N SER A 23 -20.13 6.84 -20.22
CA SER A 23 -20.20 8.30 -20.07
C SER A 23 -20.60 8.72 -18.66
N LEU A 24 -21.63 8.08 -18.08
CA LEU A 24 -22.08 8.39 -16.71
C LEU A 24 -20.98 8.06 -15.67
N LEU A 25 -20.28 6.94 -15.82
CA LEU A 25 -19.17 6.57 -14.95
C LEU A 25 -18.01 7.58 -15.05
N LEU A 26 -17.67 8.04 -16.25
CA LEU A 26 -16.63 9.05 -16.45
C LEU A 26 -17.04 10.42 -15.87
N LEU A 27 -18.30 10.82 -16.00
CA LEU A 27 -18.80 12.03 -15.34
C LEU A 27 -18.79 11.88 -13.82
N GLY A 28 -19.16 10.72 -13.29
CA GLY A 28 -19.05 10.40 -11.88
C GLY A 28 -17.59 10.45 -11.39
N ALA A 29 -16.64 9.93 -12.17
CA ALA A 29 -15.21 10.01 -11.86
C ALA A 29 -14.73 11.47 -11.85
N ALA A 30 -15.14 12.28 -12.82
CA ALA A 30 -14.82 13.71 -12.88
C ALA A 30 -15.39 14.45 -11.65
N ALA A 31 -16.63 14.19 -11.28
CA ALA A 31 -17.26 14.81 -10.12
C ALA A 31 -16.57 14.42 -8.80
N LEU A 32 -16.25 13.13 -8.61
CA LEU A 32 -15.51 12.66 -7.43
C LEU A 32 -14.14 13.31 -7.34
N LEU A 33 -13.41 13.38 -8.46
CA LEU A 33 -12.09 13.97 -8.49
C LEU A 33 -12.12 15.49 -8.24
N GLY A 34 -13.11 16.18 -8.78
CA GLY A 34 -13.36 17.60 -8.48
C GLY A 34 -13.72 17.83 -7.02
N ALA A 35 -14.62 17.00 -6.47
CA ALA A 35 -15.03 17.10 -5.07
C ALA A 35 -13.89 16.74 -4.10
N SER A 36 -12.96 15.86 -4.48
CA SER A 36 -11.83 15.48 -3.63
C SER A 36 -10.87 16.65 -3.33
N LEU A 37 -10.91 17.73 -4.13
CA LEU A 37 -10.16 18.96 -3.84
C LEU A 37 -10.62 19.67 -2.57
N LEU A 38 -11.84 19.40 -2.12
CA LEU A 38 -12.42 19.99 -0.90
C LEU A 38 -12.12 19.19 0.37
N PHE A 39 -11.41 18.07 0.26
CA PHE A 39 -11.14 17.17 1.36
C PHE A 39 -9.66 16.81 1.44
N PRO A 40 -9.14 16.48 2.64
CA PRO A 40 -7.77 16.01 2.79
C PRO A 40 -7.57 14.69 2.04
N MET A 41 -6.41 14.56 1.38
CA MET A 41 -6.03 13.36 0.64
C MET A 41 -5.50 12.27 1.57
N TRP A 42 -4.72 12.67 2.59
CA TRP A 42 -4.01 11.76 3.47
C TRP A 42 -4.08 12.21 4.92
N HIS A 43 -4.01 11.26 5.85
CA HIS A 43 -3.99 11.50 7.28
C HIS A 43 -2.85 10.71 7.91
N ILE A 44 -1.95 11.41 8.61
CA ILE A 44 -0.90 10.82 9.43
C ILE A 44 -1.22 11.15 10.88
N LYS A 45 -1.29 10.12 11.74
CA LYS A 45 -1.53 10.26 13.17
C LYS A 45 -0.38 9.67 13.96
N LEU A 46 0.11 10.41 14.95
CA LEU A 46 1.13 10.00 15.89
C LEU A 46 0.47 9.81 17.27
N GLY A 47 0.51 8.61 17.79
CA GLY A 47 0.13 8.31 19.17
C GLY A 47 1.36 8.26 20.05
N ALA A 48 1.37 9.03 21.13
CA ALA A 48 2.45 9.10 22.10
C ALA A 48 1.89 9.06 23.52
N PRO A 49 2.62 8.50 24.51
CA PRO A 49 2.18 8.50 25.91
C PRO A 49 1.91 9.90 26.45
N GLN A 50 2.66 10.92 25.98
CA GLN A 50 2.51 12.32 26.38
C GLN A 50 1.30 13.00 25.76
N TYR A 51 0.75 12.43 24.68
CA TYR A 51 -0.40 12.94 23.95
C TYR A 51 -1.43 11.83 23.79
N PRO A 52 -2.26 11.55 24.82
CA PRO A 52 -3.22 10.44 24.78
C PRO A 52 -4.25 10.54 23.65
N GLU A 53 -4.60 11.77 23.26
CA GLU A 53 -5.52 12.03 22.13
C GLU A 53 -4.85 11.79 20.77
N GLY A 54 -3.51 11.71 20.75
CA GLY A 54 -2.68 11.63 19.56
C GLY A 54 -2.51 13.01 18.91
N LEU A 55 -1.46 13.13 18.11
CA LEU A 55 -1.18 14.28 17.25
C LEU A 55 -1.47 13.86 15.82
N GLY A 56 -2.15 14.69 15.05
CA GLY A 56 -2.49 14.34 13.67
C GLY A 56 -2.18 15.46 12.69
N MET A 57 -1.89 15.10 11.45
CA MET A 57 -1.81 16.05 10.35
C MET A 57 -2.53 15.51 9.13
N TYR A 58 -3.19 16.41 8.42
CA TYR A 58 -3.84 16.16 7.16
C TYR A 58 -3.05 16.78 6.01
N ILE A 59 -2.80 15.97 4.99
CA ILE A 59 -2.25 16.43 3.72
C ILE A 59 -3.42 16.72 2.79
N TRP A 60 -3.59 17.99 2.48
CA TRP A 60 -4.57 18.51 1.53
C TRP A 60 -3.95 18.59 0.13
N PRO A 61 -4.74 18.68 -0.92
CA PRO A 61 -4.19 18.88 -2.27
C PRO A 61 -3.27 20.09 -2.40
N ASN A 62 -3.48 21.13 -1.58
CA ASN A 62 -2.79 22.41 -1.63
C ASN A 62 -2.01 22.77 -0.36
N GLY A 63 -1.79 21.84 0.56
CA GLY A 63 -1.06 22.14 1.79
C GLY A 63 -1.16 21.04 2.84
N ILE A 64 -0.51 21.28 3.97
CA ILE A 64 -0.54 20.41 5.15
C ILE A 64 -1.10 21.20 6.32
N LYS A 65 -2.00 20.59 7.09
CA LYS A 65 -2.62 21.20 8.28
C LYS A 65 -2.65 20.21 9.43
N GLY A 66 -2.47 20.69 10.66
CA GLY A 66 -2.69 19.88 11.86
C GLY A 66 -4.15 19.39 11.93
N GLN A 67 -4.38 18.29 12.61
CA GLN A 67 -5.71 17.80 12.96
C GLN A 67 -6.38 18.77 13.95
N SER A 68 -5.60 19.26 14.94
CA SER A 68 -5.93 20.39 15.81
C SER A 68 -5.07 21.60 15.43
N PRO A 69 -5.44 22.82 15.83
CA PRO A 69 -4.75 24.05 15.41
C PRO A 69 -3.24 24.04 15.64
N ASN A 70 -2.76 23.42 16.72
CA ASN A 70 -1.36 23.43 17.15
C ASN A 70 -0.62 22.12 16.84
N ASP A 71 -1.29 21.10 16.29
CA ASP A 71 -0.68 19.78 16.10
C ASP A 71 0.57 19.83 15.22
N LEU A 72 0.53 20.59 14.14
CA LEU A 72 1.67 20.70 13.22
C LEU A 72 2.89 21.35 13.89
N ASP A 73 2.67 22.36 14.74
CA ASP A 73 3.75 23.01 15.49
C ASP A 73 4.33 22.07 16.55
N ILE A 74 3.48 21.29 17.23
CA ILE A 74 3.91 20.29 18.20
C ILE A 74 4.70 19.17 17.49
N ILE A 75 4.23 18.67 16.35
CA ILE A 75 4.94 17.68 15.54
C ILE A 75 6.30 18.23 15.10
N ASN A 76 6.37 19.48 14.65
CA ASN A 76 7.62 20.12 14.26
C ASN A 76 8.57 20.30 15.46
N GLY A 77 8.03 20.59 16.67
CA GLY A 77 8.81 20.60 17.89
C GLY A 77 9.40 19.22 18.20
N LEU A 78 8.61 18.15 18.11
CA LEU A 78 9.10 16.78 18.30
C LEU A 78 10.16 16.39 17.25
N ASN A 79 9.93 16.75 15.99
CA ASN A 79 10.89 16.53 14.91
C ASN A 79 12.24 17.18 15.21
N HIS A 80 12.25 18.41 15.73
CA HIS A 80 13.47 19.10 16.13
C HIS A 80 14.28 18.33 17.18
N TYR A 81 13.60 17.76 18.21
CA TYR A 81 14.29 17.01 19.27
C TYR A 81 14.96 15.73 18.78
N ILE A 82 14.40 15.07 17.75
CA ILE A 82 14.94 13.82 17.18
C ILE A 82 15.74 14.05 15.91
N GLY A 83 15.97 15.30 15.50
CA GLY A 83 16.78 15.68 14.34
C GLY A 83 16.06 15.55 12.99
N MET A 84 14.77 15.33 12.96
CA MET A 84 13.98 15.36 11.72
C MET A 84 13.79 16.81 11.22
N LYS A 85 13.70 16.97 9.92
CA LYS A 85 13.42 18.26 9.29
C LYS A 85 12.05 18.79 9.71
N LYS A 86 11.94 20.12 9.79
CA LYS A 86 10.66 20.79 10.02
C LYS A 86 9.76 20.62 8.79
N ILE A 87 8.48 20.28 9.00
CA ILE A 87 7.49 20.21 7.95
C ILE A 87 6.99 21.62 7.66
N VAL A 88 7.39 22.16 6.51
CA VAL A 88 6.99 23.48 6.01
C VAL A 88 6.24 23.26 4.69
N PRO A 89 4.92 23.46 4.64
CA PRO A 89 4.12 23.17 3.44
C PRO A 89 4.57 23.94 2.18
N GLU A 90 5.14 25.13 2.37
CA GLU A 90 5.63 26.00 1.32
C GLU A 90 6.87 25.45 0.59
N ASP A 91 7.65 24.61 1.27
CA ASP A 91 8.86 23.99 0.75
C ASP A 91 8.57 22.72 -0.07
N ILE A 92 7.29 22.32 -0.14
CA ILE A 92 6.84 21.13 -0.89
C ILE A 92 6.21 21.60 -2.20
N PRO A 93 6.97 21.63 -3.33
CA PRO A 93 6.48 22.18 -4.60
C PRO A 93 5.33 21.35 -5.19
N GLU A 94 5.25 20.06 -4.87
CA GLU A 94 4.22 19.14 -5.34
C GLU A 94 2.81 19.62 -4.96
N LEU A 95 2.63 20.21 -3.79
CA LEU A 95 1.36 20.75 -3.32
C LEU A 95 0.81 21.88 -4.19
N ARG A 96 1.64 22.52 -5.02
CA ARG A 96 1.21 23.53 -5.99
C ARG A 96 0.70 22.91 -7.31
N PHE A 97 1.15 21.71 -7.63
CA PHE A 97 0.83 21.01 -8.88
C PHE A 97 -0.32 20.02 -8.72
N ILE A 98 -0.46 19.37 -7.58
CA ILE A 98 -1.49 18.37 -7.32
C ILE A 98 -2.91 18.87 -7.66
N PRO A 99 -3.38 20.07 -7.22
CA PRO A 99 -4.73 20.52 -7.55
C PRO A 99 -4.93 20.71 -9.05
N LYS A 100 -3.91 21.22 -9.75
CA LYS A 100 -3.96 21.44 -11.20
C LYS A 100 -4.04 20.10 -11.94
N LEU A 101 -3.27 19.11 -11.50
CA LEU A 101 -3.27 17.77 -12.06
C LEU A 101 -4.62 17.07 -11.85
N MET A 102 -5.20 17.20 -10.65
CA MET A 102 -6.54 16.68 -10.35
C MET A 102 -7.60 17.30 -11.25
N LEU A 103 -7.59 18.62 -11.42
CA LEU A 103 -8.49 19.35 -12.34
C LEU A 103 -8.29 18.92 -13.80
N LEU A 104 -7.06 18.72 -14.23
CA LEU A 104 -6.74 18.21 -15.56
C LEU A 104 -7.40 16.84 -15.80
N PHE A 105 -7.21 15.88 -14.90
CA PHE A 105 -7.82 14.55 -15.02
C PHE A 105 -9.34 14.59 -14.91
N ALA A 106 -9.90 15.45 -14.07
CA ALA A 106 -11.34 15.65 -14.00
C ALA A 106 -11.90 16.21 -15.32
N GLY A 107 -11.25 17.23 -15.89
CA GLY A 107 -11.62 17.81 -17.18
C GLY A 107 -11.48 16.82 -18.34
N LEU A 108 -10.38 16.05 -18.38
CA LEU A 108 -10.19 15.00 -19.38
C LEU A 108 -11.24 13.91 -19.28
N SER A 109 -11.58 13.48 -18.04
CA SER A 109 -12.62 12.47 -17.81
C SER A 109 -13.98 12.98 -18.31
N ALA A 110 -14.35 14.22 -18.00
CA ALA A 110 -15.59 14.84 -18.48
C ALA A 110 -15.59 15.00 -20.01
N ALA A 111 -14.48 15.40 -20.64
CA ALA A 111 -14.36 15.52 -22.07
C ALA A 111 -14.50 14.16 -22.79
N ILE A 112 -13.84 13.13 -22.29
CA ILE A 112 -13.92 11.77 -22.86
C ILE A 112 -15.33 11.17 -22.68
N ALA A 113 -16.06 11.58 -21.66
CA ALA A 113 -17.46 11.16 -21.45
C ALA A 113 -18.38 11.53 -22.65
N LEU A 114 -18.03 12.55 -23.45
CA LEU A 114 -18.78 12.93 -24.66
C LEU A 114 -18.61 11.89 -25.79
N TRP A 115 -17.42 11.27 -25.90
CA TRP A 115 -17.08 10.23 -26.87
C TRP A 115 -16.30 9.08 -26.22
N PRO A 116 -16.93 8.24 -25.39
CA PRO A 116 -16.24 7.18 -24.67
C PRO A 116 -15.77 6.08 -25.64
N THR A 117 -14.48 6.08 -25.90
CA THR A 117 -13.81 5.05 -26.70
C THR A 117 -12.81 4.29 -25.84
N PHE A 118 -12.58 3.03 -26.17
CA PHE A 118 -11.65 2.17 -25.41
C PHE A 118 -10.26 2.80 -25.25
N TRP A 119 -9.69 3.32 -26.34
CA TRP A 119 -8.34 3.89 -26.33
C TRP A 119 -8.23 5.17 -25.51
N LEU A 120 -9.22 6.08 -25.62
CA LEU A 120 -9.20 7.34 -24.85
C LEU A 120 -9.32 7.07 -23.35
N ILE A 121 -10.22 6.17 -22.96
CA ILE A 121 -10.37 5.79 -21.55
C ILE A 121 -9.13 5.04 -21.06
N GLY A 122 -8.55 4.18 -21.90
CA GLY A 122 -7.31 3.46 -21.56
C GLY A 122 -6.14 4.41 -21.32
N ILE A 123 -5.93 5.38 -22.21
CA ILE A 123 -4.86 6.40 -22.06
C ILE A 123 -5.12 7.24 -20.79
N LEU A 124 -6.36 7.68 -20.57
CA LEU A 124 -6.74 8.42 -19.36
C LEU A 124 -6.41 7.63 -18.09
N LEU A 125 -6.82 6.35 -18.03
CA LEU A 125 -6.62 5.50 -16.87
C LEU A 125 -5.13 5.21 -16.61
N VAL A 126 -4.35 4.93 -17.66
CA VAL A 126 -2.90 4.71 -17.55
C VAL A 126 -2.21 5.99 -17.09
N GLY A 127 -2.56 7.14 -17.64
CA GLY A 127 -2.02 8.43 -17.22
C GLY A 127 -2.37 8.76 -15.77
N TYR A 128 -3.63 8.51 -15.38
CA TYR A 128 -4.11 8.71 -14.01
C TYR A 128 -3.40 7.79 -13.00
N ALA A 129 -3.33 6.50 -13.31
CA ALA A 129 -2.62 5.52 -12.47
C ALA A 129 -1.11 5.82 -12.38
N GLY A 130 -0.50 6.24 -13.50
CA GLY A 130 0.89 6.66 -13.54
C GLY A 130 1.15 7.90 -12.67
N ALA A 131 0.29 8.91 -12.76
CA ALA A 131 0.39 10.11 -11.91
C ALA A 131 0.21 9.77 -10.42
N GLY A 132 -0.76 8.90 -10.09
CA GLY A 132 -0.96 8.41 -8.72
C GLY A 132 0.24 7.62 -8.20
N GLY A 133 0.80 6.73 -9.03
CA GLY A 133 2.00 5.96 -8.68
C GLY A 133 3.24 6.85 -8.46
N LEU A 134 3.45 7.85 -9.32
CA LEU A 134 4.52 8.84 -9.14
C LEU A 134 4.30 9.67 -7.87
N GLY A 135 3.07 10.08 -7.57
CA GLY A 135 2.75 10.81 -6.34
C GLY A 135 3.01 9.97 -5.08
N MET A 136 2.66 8.68 -5.10
CA MET A 136 2.95 7.77 -3.98
C MET A 136 4.45 7.50 -3.82
N TRP A 137 5.18 7.38 -4.93
CA TRP A 137 6.63 7.24 -4.90
C TRP A 137 7.30 8.50 -4.34
N ASP A 138 6.84 9.68 -4.76
CA ASP A 138 7.35 10.96 -4.27
C ASP A 138 7.03 11.14 -2.78
N PHE A 139 5.83 10.80 -2.35
CA PHE A 139 5.45 10.81 -0.94
C PHE A 139 6.36 9.89 -0.09
N TRP A 140 6.61 8.66 -0.56
CA TRP A 140 7.58 7.76 0.08
C TRP A 140 8.99 8.36 0.14
N ARG A 141 9.44 9.03 -0.92
CA ARG A 141 10.74 9.70 -0.99
C ARG A 141 10.87 10.81 0.07
N TRP A 142 9.81 11.60 0.26
CA TRP A 142 9.74 12.60 1.31
C TRP A 142 9.79 11.98 2.71
N GLU A 143 8.99 10.95 2.97
CA GLU A 143 9.02 10.22 4.25
C GLU A 143 10.40 9.63 4.52
N TYR A 144 11.05 9.08 3.49
CA TYR A 144 12.41 8.55 3.59
C TYR A 144 13.43 9.64 3.93
N ASP A 145 13.41 10.77 3.21
CA ASP A 145 14.33 11.89 3.43
C ASP A 145 14.20 12.46 4.84
N TYR A 146 12.97 12.66 5.30
CA TYR A 146 12.69 13.17 6.64
C TYR A 146 13.09 12.18 7.75
N GLY A 147 12.88 10.90 7.55
CA GLY A 147 13.14 9.87 8.55
C GLY A 147 14.58 9.37 8.63
N HIS A 148 15.42 9.61 7.59
CA HIS A 148 16.79 9.09 7.52
C HIS A 148 17.86 10.18 7.55
N HIS A 149 17.60 11.38 7.09
CA HIS A 149 18.58 12.47 7.12
C HIS A 149 18.37 13.34 8.37
N LEU A 150 18.79 12.77 9.52
CA LEU A 150 18.64 13.40 10.82
C LEU A 150 19.81 14.34 11.12
N ASP A 151 19.54 15.43 11.88
CA ASP A 151 20.58 16.32 12.38
C ASP A 151 21.41 15.58 13.45
N PRO A 152 22.73 15.42 13.25
CA PRO A 152 23.60 14.76 14.21
C PRO A 152 23.74 15.52 15.54
N HIS A 153 23.33 16.80 15.58
CA HIS A 153 23.37 17.64 16.78
C HIS A 153 22.03 17.69 17.53
N ALA A 154 21.06 16.88 17.11
CA ALA A 154 19.78 16.81 17.78
C ALA A 154 19.89 16.39 19.25
N ALA A 155 18.96 16.87 20.10
CA ALA A 155 18.94 16.56 21.52
C ALA A 155 18.82 15.05 21.81
N ILE A 156 18.11 14.32 20.94
CA ILE A 156 17.97 12.86 21.01
C ILE A 156 18.59 12.29 19.72
N ASN A 157 19.82 11.78 19.85
CA ASN A 157 20.53 11.12 18.76
C ASN A 157 20.81 9.66 19.15
N ILE A 158 20.12 8.73 18.53
CA ILE A 158 20.33 7.28 18.72
C ILE A 158 21.01 6.74 17.47
N PRO A 159 22.28 6.32 17.53
CA PRO A 159 23.01 5.85 16.36
C PRO A 159 22.29 4.70 15.66
N GLY A 160 22.09 4.82 14.34
CA GLY A 160 21.44 3.81 13.51
C GLY A 160 19.90 3.78 13.59
N MET A 161 19.28 4.71 14.31
CA MET A 161 17.83 4.84 14.37
C MET A 161 17.30 5.65 13.17
N THR A 162 16.16 5.24 12.64
CA THR A 162 15.40 5.96 11.61
C THR A 162 13.98 6.17 12.08
N TYR A 163 13.39 7.31 11.70
CA TYR A 163 12.05 7.71 12.15
C TYR A 163 11.04 7.81 10.99
N GLN A 164 11.22 7.00 9.94
CA GLN A 164 10.33 7.01 8.79
C GLN A 164 8.95 6.46 9.17
N PRO A 165 7.85 7.22 8.95
CA PRO A 165 6.50 6.71 9.05
C PRO A 165 6.24 5.59 8.03
N PRO A 166 5.25 4.72 8.23
CA PRO A 166 4.85 3.78 7.19
C PRO A 166 4.10 4.51 6.09
N LEU A 167 4.36 4.20 4.83
CA LEU A 167 3.63 4.78 3.70
C LEU A 167 2.11 4.53 3.83
N ILE A 168 1.72 3.30 4.17
CA ILE A 168 0.34 2.91 4.49
C ILE A 168 0.37 1.95 5.67
N GLY A 169 -0.51 2.17 6.65
CA GLY A 169 -0.68 1.27 7.79
C GLY A 169 -0.22 1.87 9.11
N THR A 170 0.26 1.02 10.01
CA THR A 170 0.67 1.40 11.36
C THR A 170 2.06 0.84 11.64
N ALA A 171 2.96 1.70 12.16
CA ALA A 171 4.28 1.31 12.62
C ALA A 171 4.54 1.86 14.02
N LYS A 172 5.34 1.13 14.82
CA LYS A 172 5.89 1.62 16.09
C LYS A 172 7.25 2.24 15.83
N LEU A 173 7.43 3.47 16.30
CA LEU A 173 8.67 4.24 16.26
C LEU A 173 9.05 4.59 17.70
N LEU A 174 9.91 3.82 18.35
CA LEU A 174 10.18 3.91 19.79
C LEU A 174 8.90 3.75 20.62
N ASN A 175 8.57 4.79 21.42
CA ASN A 175 7.34 4.85 22.22
C ASN A 175 6.15 5.48 21.48
N PHE A 176 6.34 5.86 20.20
CA PHE A 176 5.31 6.43 19.36
C PHE A 176 4.69 5.37 18.46
N THR A 177 3.42 5.52 18.16
CA THR A 177 2.74 4.75 17.13
C THR A 177 2.39 5.69 15.98
N SER A 178 2.95 5.46 14.79
CA SER A 178 2.62 6.20 13.59
C SER A 178 1.58 5.44 12.77
N GLN A 179 0.53 6.12 12.36
CA GLN A 179 -0.51 5.62 11.49
C GLN A 179 -0.59 6.51 10.26
N SER A 180 -0.64 5.93 9.07
CA SER A 180 -0.70 6.63 7.80
C SER A 180 -1.76 5.98 6.92
N TRP A 181 -2.80 6.75 6.58
CA TRP A 181 -3.96 6.25 5.83
C TRP A 181 -4.51 7.30 4.87
N PRO A 182 -5.10 6.87 3.73
CA PRO A 182 -5.87 7.77 2.88
C PRO A 182 -7.02 8.40 3.68
N ALA A 183 -7.19 9.71 3.59
CA ALA A 183 -8.35 10.43 4.10
C ALA A 183 -9.48 10.43 3.06
N LEU A 184 -10.58 11.14 3.32
CA LEU A 184 -11.76 11.13 2.47
C LEU A 184 -11.44 11.51 1.02
N GLY A 185 -10.66 12.57 0.79
CA GLY A 185 -10.23 12.99 -0.56
C GLY A 185 -9.41 11.89 -1.27
N GLY A 186 -8.51 11.20 -0.53
CA GLY A 186 -7.75 10.07 -1.07
C GLY A 186 -8.66 8.91 -1.50
N TRP A 187 -9.64 8.55 -0.68
CA TRP A 187 -10.62 7.51 -1.05
C TRP A 187 -11.47 7.91 -2.25
N MET A 188 -11.83 9.20 -2.39
CA MET A 188 -12.53 9.71 -3.57
C MET A 188 -11.65 9.63 -4.82
N MET A 189 -10.34 9.89 -4.72
CA MET A 189 -9.40 9.69 -5.81
C MET A 189 -9.33 8.22 -6.23
N PHE A 190 -9.20 7.27 -5.30
CA PHE A 190 -9.27 5.84 -5.62
C PHE A 190 -10.60 5.44 -6.26
N GLY A 191 -11.72 5.97 -5.74
CA GLY A 191 -13.06 5.76 -6.30
C GLY A 191 -13.18 6.28 -7.74
N SER A 192 -12.58 7.44 -8.06
CA SER A 192 -12.57 7.98 -9.43
C SER A 192 -11.81 7.06 -10.39
N GLY A 193 -10.66 6.55 -9.98
CA GLY A 193 -9.90 5.57 -10.75
C GLY A 193 -10.67 4.27 -10.99
N LEU A 194 -11.40 3.79 -9.98
CA LEU A 194 -12.27 2.61 -10.13
C LEU A 194 -13.40 2.87 -11.14
N LEU A 195 -14.03 4.04 -11.10
CA LEU A 195 -15.08 4.39 -12.08
C LEU A 195 -14.52 4.48 -13.52
N MET A 196 -13.32 5.04 -13.70
CA MET A 196 -12.62 5.03 -15.00
C MET A 196 -12.33 3.61 -15.47
N PHE A 197 -11.88 2.73 -14.58
CA PHE A 197 -11.63 1.32 -14.87
C PHE A 197 -12.92 0.59 -15.27
N LEU A 198 -14.02 0.81 -14.54
CA LEU A 198 -15.32 0.23 -14.89
C LEU A 198 -15.83 0.74 -16.24
N ALA A 199 -15.64 2.03 -16.54
CA ALA A 199 -15.97 2.59 -17.85
C ALA A 199 -15.18 1.90 -18.98
N LEU A 200 -13.87 1.70 -18.78
CA LEU A 200 -13.01 0.96 -19.72
C LEU A 200 -13.50 -0.48 -19.92
N TRP A 201 -13.86 -1.16 -18.82
CA TRP A 201 -14.37 -2.52 -18.86
C TRP A 201 -15.68 -2.65 -19.66
N ILE A 202 -16.56 -1.67 -19.56
CA ILE A 202 -17.84 -1.67 -20.29
C ILE A 202 -17.64 -1.48 -21.79
N VAL A 203 -16.72 -0.59 -22.19
CA VAL A 203 -16.43 -0.32 -23.62
C VAL A 203 -15.37 -1.26 -24.21
N TRP A 204 -14.87 -2.22 -23.44
CA TRP A 204 -13.86 -3.17 -23.89
C TRP A 204 -14.33 -3.86 -25.18
N PRO A 205 -13.55 -3.82 -26.28
CA PRO A 205 -13.93 -4.44 -27.54
C PRO A 205 -13.97 -5.97 -27.34
N ARG A 206 -15.18 -6.50 -27.29
CA ARG A 206 -15.39 -7.96 -27.30
C ARG A 206 -15.11 -8.46 -28.70
N ARG A 207 -13.93 -8.99 -28.94
CA ARG A 207 -13.62 -9.72 -30.17
C ARG A 207 -14.55 -10.95 -30.17
N VAL A 208 -15.57 -10.92 -31.01
CA VAL A 208 -16.30 -12.14 -31.38
C VAL A 208 -15.40 -12.86 -32.36
N GLY A 209 -14.89 -14.02 -31.99
CA GLY A 209 -14.15 -14.88 -32.93
C GLY A 209 -15.00 -15.17 -34.17
N ALA A 210 -14.37 -15.46 -35.31
CA ALA A 210 -15.06 -15.81 -36.53
C ALA A 210 -16.07 -16.97 -36.33
N ASP A 211 -15.90 -17.78 -35.30
CA ASP A 211 -16.73 -18.92 -34.91
C ASP A 211 -17.92 -18.59 -33.99
N GLY A 212 -18.21 -17.29 -33.74
CA GLY A 212 -19.33 -16.88 -32.89
C GLY A 212 -19.15 -17.19 -31.39
N ARG A 213 -18.02 -17.77 -30.96
CA ARG A 213 -17.73 -18.09 -29.56
C ARG A 213 -17.12 -16.88 -28.86
N PRO A 214 -17.60 -16.51 -27.67
CA PRO A 214 -16.91 -15.48 -26.87
C PRO A 214 -15.48 -15.98 -26.55
N PRO A 215 -14.43 -15.16 -26.76
CA PRO A 215 -13.08 -15.57 -26.34
C PRO A 215 -13.11 -15.88 -24.85
N LEU A 216 -12.53 -17.03 -24.51
CA LEU A 216 -12.36 -17.45 -23.11
C LEU A 216 -11.75 -16.27 -22.32
N ARG A 217 -12.25 -16.07 -21.10
CA ARG A 217 -11.93 -15.00 -20.14
C ARG A 217 -10.46 -15.01 -19.65
N HIS A 218 -9.49 -15.20 -20.55
CA HIS A 218 -8.07 -15.31 -20.16
C HIS A 218 -7.46 -13.99 -19.68
N GLY A 219 -8.04 -12.83 -20.07
CA GLY A 219 -7.53 -11.52 -19.61
C GLY A 219 -7.80 -11.21 -18.13
N LEU A 220 -8.94 -11.69 -17.60
CA LEU A 220 -9.27 -11.49 -16.17
C LEU A 220 -8.48 -12.46 -15.28
N GLY A 221 -8.20 -13.68 -15.78
CA GLY A 221 -7.36 -14.64 -15.09
C GLY A 221 -5.92 -14.15 -14.93
N LEU A 222 -5.38 -13.45 -15.91
CA LEU A 222 -4.02 -12.89 -15.83
C LEU A 222 -3.93 -11.72 -14.83
N LEU A 223 -4.95 -10.84 -14.79
CA LEU A 223 -4.97 -9.73 -13.83
C LEU A 223 -5.18 -10.22 -12.39
N ILE A 224 -6.04 -11.23 -12.21
CA ILE A 224 -6.27 -11.88 -10.90
C ILE A 224 -5.03 -12.70 -10.50
N ALA A 225 -4.33 -13.35 -11.43
CA ALA A 225 -3.11 -14.10 -11.16
C ALA A 225 -1.96 -13.17 -10.71
N VAL A 226 -1.86 -11.96 -11.26
CA VAL A 226 -0.88 -10.94 -10.83
C VAL A 226 -1.20 -10.38 -9.44
N LEU A 227 -2.49 -10.28 -9.07
CA LEU A 227 -2.92 -9.85 -7.75
C LEU A 227 -2.89 -10.97 -6.70
N MET A 228 -2.88 -12.23 -7.11
CA MET A 228 -2.81 -13.41 -6.23
C MET A 228 -1.39 -13.98 -6.09
N GLY A 229 -0.37 -13.27 -6.49
CA GLY A 229 1.03 -13.63 -6.30
C GLY A 229 1.50 -13.58 -4.84
N CYS A 230 0.70 -14.02 -3.88
CA CYS A 230 1.16 -14.35 -2.54
C CYS A 230 1.98 -15.64 -2.63
N SER A 231 3.30 -15.52 -2.63
CA SER A 231 4.19 -16.68 -2.46
C SER A 231 3.85 -17.33 -1.10
N SER A 232 3.33 -18.53 -1.13
CA SER A 232 2.95 -19.30 0.07
C SER A 232 4.14 -19.99 0.75
N GLY A 233 5.37 -19.66 0.38
CA GLY A 233 6.61 -20.24 0.89
C GLY A 233 7.30 -19.37 1.96
N PRO A 234 8.30 -19.96 2.68
CA PRO A 234 9.08 -19.21 3.64
C PRO A 234 9.88 -18.09 2.98
N VAL A 235 10.05 -16.98 3.69
CA VAL A 235 10.81 -15.82 3.24
C VAL A 235 12.25 -15.93 3.77
N PRO A 236 13.29 -15.78 2.96
CA PRO A 236 14.68 -15.88 3.43
C PRO A 236 14.96 -14.94 4.61
N LEU A 237 15.61 -15.47 5.65
CA LEU A 237 16.05 -14.68 6.80
C LEU A 237 17.25 -13.81 6.43
N GLN A 238 17.16 -12.50 6.68
CA GLN A 238 18.26 -11.56 6.44
C GLN A 238 19.01 -11.30 7.74
N TYR A 239 20.11 -12.02 7.94
CA TYR A 239 20.94 -11.89 9.14
C TYR A 239 21.62 -10.52 9.19
N GLY A 240 21.66 -9.93 10.39
CA GLY A 240 22.18 -8.58 10.61
C GLY A 240 21.19 -7.44 10.34
N THR A 241 20.13 -7.70 9.55
CA THR A 241 19.07 -6.71 9.24
C THR A 241 17.74 -7.04 9.87
N ASP A 242 17.26 -8.29 9.76
CA ASP A 242 16.01 -8.71 10.37
C ASP A 242 16.12 -8.74 11.91
N SER A 243 15.03 -8.42 12.58
CA SER A 243 14.90 -8.48 14.04
C SER A 243 13.97 -9.60 14.47
N CYS A 244 14.31 -10.26 15.57
CA CYS A 244 13.47 -11.27 16.21
C CYS A 244 12.17 -10.64 16.68
N HIS A 245 11.04 -11.24 16.32
CA HIS A 245 9.72 -10.72 16.71
C HIS A 245 9.50 -10.77 18.25
N PHE A 246 10.08 -11.74 18.93
CA PHE A 246 9.90 -11.93 20.36
C PHE A 246 10.86 -11.09 21.21
N CYS A 247 12.18 -11.27 21.04
CA CYS A 247 13.19 -10.60 21.87
C CYS A 247 13.70 -9.27 21.30
N GLN A 248 13.29 -8.89 20.08
CA GLN A 248 13.66 -7.66 19.36
C GLN A 248 15.15 -7.54 19.01
N MET A 249 15.98 -8.54 19.29
CA MET A 249 17.37 -8.58 18.88
C MET A 249 17.51 -8.88 17.39
N LYS A 250 18.62 -8.46 16.78
CA LYS A 250 18.91 -8.77 15.37
C LYS A 250 19.26 -10.25 15.23
N LEU A 251 18.83 -10.85 14.13
CA LEU A 251 19.21 -12.22 13.78
C LEU A 251 20.70 -12.26 13.50
N ALA A 252 21.49 -12.92 14.38
CA ALA A 252 22.95 -12.88 14.32
C ALA A 252 23.53 -14.14 13.68
N GLN A 253 23.01 -15.32 13.99
CA GLN A 253 23.64 -16.61 13.65
C GLN A 253 22.87 -17.34 12.55
N LYS A 254 23.54 -17.63 11.42
CA LYS A 254 22.93 -18.30 10.26
C LYS A 254 22.50 -19.74 10.50
N SER A 255 23.04 -20.39 11.53
CA SER A 255 22.70 -21.77 11.89
C SER A 255 21.44 -21.88 12.72
N PHE A 256 20.94 -20.75 13.23
CA PHE A 256 19.74 -20.68 14.03
C PHE A 256 18.75 -19.71 13.38
N GLY A 257 17.54 -19.81 13.77
CA GLY A 257 16.47 -18.95 13.30
C GLY A 257 15.23 -19.77 12.97
N ALA A 258 14.09 -19.08 13.02
CA ALA A 258 12.81 -19.69 12.71
C ALA A 258 11.86 -18.64 12.11
N GLU A 259 10.83 -19.12 11.43
CA GLU A 259 9.82 -18.30 10.80
C GLU A 259 8.43 -18.89 11.08
N ARG A 260 7.48 -18.03 11.43
CA ARG A 260 6.07 -18.37 11.54
C ARG A 260 5.28 -17.59 10.48
N ILE A 261 4.54 -18.29 9.65
CA ILE A 261 3.63 -17.71 8.67
C ILE A 261 2.21 -17.99 9.14
N THR A 262 1.48 -16.92 9.48
CA THR A 262 0.09 -17.06 9.90
C THR A 262 -0.81 -17.54 8.76
N ALA A 263 -1.99 -18.06 9.09
CA ALA A 263 -3.01 -18.46 8.11
C ALA A 263 -3.38 -17.30 7.14
N LYS A 264 -3.18 -16.02 7.55
CA LYS A 264 -3.40 -14.82 6.74
C LYS A 264 -2.17 -14.40 5.92
N GLY A 265 -1.07 -15.18 5.96
CA GLY A 265 0.16 -14.90 5.20
C GLY A 265 1.11 -13.89 5.87
N LYS A 266 0.89 -13.47 7.12
CA LYS A 266 1.82 -12.59 7.82
C LYS A 266 3.02 -13.39 8.32
N VAL A 267 4.22 -12.91 8.03
CA VAL A 267 5.50 -13.56 8.36
C VAL A 267 6.08 -12.95 9.62
N TYR A 268 6.49 -13.80 10.55
CA TYR A 268 7.22 -13.43 11.76
C TYR A 268 8.54 -14.18 11.81
N LYS A 269 9.64 -13.47 12.07
CA LYS A 269 10.99 -14.00 12.09
C LYS A 269 11.53 -14.05 13.50
N PHE A 270 12.29 -15.11 13.82
CA PHE A 270 12.82 -15.37 15.16
C PHE A 270 14.32 -15.72 15.05
N ASP A 271 15.09 -15.24 16.02
CA ASP A 271 16.53 -15.49 16.10
C ASP A 271 16.85 -16.94 16.46
N SER A 272 15.98 -17.56 17.26
CA SER A 272 16.10 -18.93 17.69
C SER A 272 14.76 -19.63 17.81
N ILE A 273 14.80 -20.94 17.95
CA ILE A 273 13.61 -21.78 18.14
C ILE A 273 12.95 -21.52 19.50
N GLU A 274 13.72 -21.15 20.52
CA GLU A 274 13.23 -20.80 21.85
C GLU A 274 12.33 -19.56 21.78
N CYS A 275 12.78 -18.52 21.06
CA CYS A 275 11.99 -17.31 20.82
C CYS A 275 10.69 -17.61 20.05
N LEU A 276 10.75 -18.51 19.07
CA LEU A 276 9.57 -18.99 18.35
C LEU A 276 8.60 -19.70 19.30
N LEU A 277 9.08 -20.66 20.10
CA LEU A 277 8.23 -21.45 21.00
C LEU A 277 7.54 -20.55 22.04
N GLU A 278 8.26 -19.56 22.58
CA GLU A 278 7.68 -18.63 23.53
C GLU A 278 6.63 -17.72 22.87
N SER A 279 6.88 -17.27 21.65
CA SER A 279 5.87 -16.54 20.86
C SER A 279 4.64 -17.40 20.54
N LEU A 280 4.83 -18.69 20.26
CA LEU A 280 3.70 -19.61 19.99
C LEU A 280 2.84 -19.84 21.23
N ARG A 281 3.44 -19.88 22.44
CA ARG A 281 2.69 -19.99 23.70
C ARG A 281 1.77 -18.78 23.93
N GLN A 282 2.21 -17.58 23.52
CA GLN A 282 1.47 -16.35 23.75
C GLN A 282 0.47 -16.04 22.64
N GLU A 283 0.85 -16.27 21.38
CA GLU A 283 0.11 -15.80 20.21
C GLU A 283 -0.13 -16.87 19.13
N GLY A 284 0.24 -18.13 19.37
CA GLY A 284 0.08 -19.22 18.40
C GLY A 284 -1.39 -19.46 18.08
N ARG A 285 -1.72 -19.70 16.82
CA ARG A 285 -3.07 -20.01 16.34
C ARG A 285 -3.05 -21.25 15.46
N GLU A 286 -4.15 -21.96 15.48
CA GLU A 286 -4.38 -23.09 14.58
C GLU A 286 -4.31 -22.65 13.11
N GLY A 287 -3.53 -23.38 12.28
CA GLY A 287 -3.30 -23.04 10.88
C GLY A 287 -2.04 -22.20 10.60
N ASP A 288 -1.24 -21.84 11.61
CA ASP A 288 0.07 -21.21 11.42
C ASP A 288 1.07 -22.25 10.87
N ARG A 289 1.85 -21.86 9.85
CA ARG A 289 2.92 -22.69 9.29
C ARG A 289 4.26 -22.25 9.88
N ILE A 290 5.04 -23.22 10.33
CA ILE A 290 6.28 -22.99 11.06
C ILE A 290 7.45 -23.56 10.26
N TYR A 291 8.50 -22.76 10.13
CA TYR A 291 9.75 -23.12 9.47
C TYR A 291 10.93 -22.88 10.40
N VAL A 292 11.92 -23.76 10.36
CA VAL A 292 13.14 -23.67 11.16
C VAL A 292 14.36 -23.80 10.28
N VAL A 293 15.47 -23.21 10.68
CA VAL A 293 16.73 -23.31 9.93
C VAL A 293 17.33 -24.70 10.13
N ASP A 294 17.72 -25.32 9.02
CA ASP A 294 18.47 -26.57 9.02
C ASP A 294 19.93 -26.28 9.47
N PHE A 295 20.32 -26.78 10.64
CA PHE A 295 21.66 -26.58 11.20
C PHE A 295 22.77 -27.10 10.28
N SER A 296 22.52 -28.14 9.51
CA SER A 296 23.47 -28.70 8.54
C SER A 296 23.63 -27.84 7.28
N ARG A 297 22.64 -26.98 7.02
CA ARG A 297 22.61 -26.03 5.87
C ARG A 297 22.18 -24.65 6.36
N PRO A 298 23.12 -23.89 6.97
CA PRO A 298 22.82 -22.58 7.56
C PRO A 298 22.10 -21.63 6.61
N GLY A 299 21.03 -21.01 7.09
CA GLY A 299 20.20 -20.09 6.30
C GLY A 299 19.11 -20.74 5.46
N THR A 300 19.02 -22.07 5.40
CA THR A 300 17.97 -22.80 4.69
C THR A 300 16.81 -23.10 5.65
N LEU A 301 15.61 -22.61 5.32
CA LEU A 301 14.39 -22.87 6.09
C LEU A 301 13.72 -24.17 5.61
N GLY A 302 13.43 -25.06 6.55
CA GLY A 302 12.63 -26.27 6.34
C GLY A 302 11.38 -26.29 7.22
N PRO A 303 10.33 -27.05 6.85
CA PRO A 303 9.14 -27.19 7.69
C PRO A 303 9.49 -27.76 9.07
N ALA A 304 8.99 -27.14 10.14
CA ALA A 304 9.26 -27.56 11.51
C ALA A 304 8.76 -28.98 11.81
N GLU A 305 7.70 -29.43 11.14
CA GLU A 305 7.11 -30.76 11.29
C GLU A 305 8.04 -31.89 10.82
N SER A 306 8.95 -31.60 9.88
CA SER A 306 9.92 -32.55 9.35
C SER A 306 11.31 -32.44 10.01
N ALA A 307 11.50 -31.52 10.94
CA ALA A 307 12.78 -31.26 11.59
C ALA A 307 13.00 -32.21 12.78
N ILE A 308 14.24 -32.72 12.93
CA ILE A 308 14.68 -33.47 14.10
C ILE A 308 15.36 -32.50 15.06
N TYR A 309 14.84 -32.38 16.28
CA TYR A 309 15.37 -31.50 17.31
C TYR A 309 16.32 -32.22 18.23
N LEU A 310 17.54 -31.75 18.35
CA LEU A 310 18.53 -32.27 19.26
C LEU A 310 18.68 -31.32 20.46
N ARG A 311 18.58 -31.87 21.67
CA ARG A 311 18.89 -31.16 22.91
C ARG A 311 20.17 -31.68 23.49
N ALA A 312 21.22 -30.88 23.53
CA ALA A 312 22.51 -31.25 24.14
C ALA A 312 22.87 -30.24 25.24
N LYS A 313 23.41 -30.73 26.38
CA LYS A 313 24.03 -29.90 27.41
C LYS A 313 25.30 -29.29 26.79
N GLY A 314 25.31 -27.97 26.58
CA GLY A 314 26.48 -27.25 26.07
C GLY A 314 26.35 -26.64 24.66
N LEU A 315 25.22 -26.82 23.98
CA LEU A 315 24.83 -25.98 22.85
C LEU A 315 24.09 -24.75 23.42
N GLN A 316 24.84 -23.71 23.75
CA GLN A 316 24.34 -22.35 24.00
C GLN A 316 24.69 -21.47 22.81
#